data_c1ebaf4b4957dc979d25e29c67d27a04
#
_entry.id   c1ebaf4b4957dc979d25e29c67d27a04
#
_cell.length_a   1.000
_cell.length_b   1.000
_cell.length_c   1.000
_cell.angle_alpha   90.00
_cell.angle_beta   90.00
_cell.angle_gamma   90.00
#
_symmetry.space_group_name_H-M   'P 1'
#
loop_
_entity.id
_entity.type
_entity.pdbx_description
1 polymer ?
#
loop_
_entity_poly.entity_id
_entity_poly.type
_entity_poly.pdbx_seq_one_letter_code
_entity_poly.pdbx_strand_id
1 'polypeptide(L)'
;MESEVDGILVAAHELKAPLAVLRQLALSLDDSNDNNAKVRSEMVRVSERAIKQVNDLAKIRRLEDGLFTMEPVSVRAVCDEVSRELAYMFRFNKRDLFIKYSNRAKLVTANRDLLYSVVYNFLLNAMHYSGEETRAELLVKDYYDKVKIVVRDYGPALPMDVWREMKRGWLKKPTSIAMRPGSSGLGLYIASRFSRYMNAEVGAVRHRDGTSFYVNLPMSRQASLF
;
A
#
# COMPACT_ATOMS: atom_id res chain seq x y z
N MET A 1 -0.16 17.74 -19.73
CA MET A 1 0.08 16.85 -20.89
C MET A 1 1.34 15.98 -20.72
N GLU A 2 2.55 16.52 -20.54
CA GLU A 2 3.75 15.67 -20.35
C GLU A 2 3.70 14.77 -19.08
N SER A 3 3.12 15.23 -17.96
CA SER A 3 3.00 14.42 -16.74
C SER A 3 1.96 13.29 -16.83
N GLU A 4 1.00 13.38 -17.74
CA GLU A 4 -0.02 12.35 -17.96
C GLU A 4 0.52 11.20 -18.81
N VAL A 5 1.31 11.51 -19.83
CA VAL A 5 1.97 10.50 -20.68
C VAL A 5 2.95 9.66 -19.86
N ASP A 6 3.70 10.29 -18.95
CA ASP A 6 4.59 9.61 -18.01
C ASP A 6 3.82 8.64 -17.10
N GLY A 7 2.64 9.04 -16.61
CA GLY A 7 1.80 8.18 -15.74
C GLY A 7 1.28 6.92 -16.46
N ILE A 8 0.83 7.06 -17.70
CA ILE A 8 0.33 5.94 -18.53
C ILE A 8 1.50 5.00 -18.90
N LEU A 9 2.66 5.55 -19.24
CA LEU A 9 3.83 4.75 -19.61
C LEU A 9 4.32 3.90 -18.43
N VAL A 10 4.38 4.50 -17.23
CA VAL A 10 4.72 3.77 -16.01
C VAL A 10 3.66 2.73 -15.69
N ALA A 11 2.37 3.04 -15.78
CA ALA A 11 1.30 2.08 -15.59
C ALA A 11 1.42 0.89 -16.54
N ALA A 12 1.73 1.14 -17.83
CA ALA A 12 1.94 0.07 -18.81
C ALA A 12 3.15 -0.81 -18.47
N HIS A 13 4.25 -0.22 -18.00
CA HIS A 13 5.41 -0.97 -17.52
C HIS A 13 5.09 -1.82 -16.28
N GLU A 14 4.34 -1.25 -15.35
CA GLU A 14 3.95 -1.91 -14.11
C GLU A 14 3.00 -3.09 -14.33
N LEU A 15 2.13 -3.01 -15.34
CA LEU A 15 1.25 -4.12 -15.72
C LEU A 15 2.01 -5.23 -16.46
N LYS A 16 3.11 -4.93 -17.15
CA LYS A 16 3.93 -5.95 -17.80
C LYS A 16 4.51 -6.97 -16.82
N ALA A 17 4.96 -6.50 -15.64
CA ALA A 17 5.56 -7.38 -14.63
C ALA A 17 4.59 -8.47 -14.14
N PRO A 18 3.39 -8.14 -13.60
CA PRO A 18 2.43 -9.18 -13.19
C PRO A 18 1.94 -10.05 -14.35
N LEU A 19 1.77 -9.49 -15.54
CA LEU A 19 1.39 -10.27 -16.72
C LEU A 19 2.48 -11.25 -17.14
N ALA A 20 3.76 -10.87 -17.05
CA ALA A 20 4.88 -11.77 -17.31
C ALA A 20 4.94 -12.93 -16.31
N VAL A 21 4.72 -12.64 -15.01
CA VAL A 21 4.63 -13.66 -13.95
C VAL A 21 3.46 -14.59 -14.21
N LEU A 22 2.27 -14.05 -14.52
CA LEU A 22 1.09 -14.87 -14.87
C LEU A 22 1.36 -15.80 -16.03
N ARG A 23 1.99 -15.29 -17.09
CA ARG A 23 2.37 -16.10 -18.26
C ARG A 23 3.36 -17.21 -17.86
N GLN A 24 4.37 -16.90 -17.05
CA GLN A 24 5.35 -17.89 -16.61
C GLN A 24 4.69 -18.97 -15.73
N LEU A 25 3.80 -18.59 -14.81
CA LEU A 25 3.03 -19.53 -14.00
C LEU A 25 2.11 -20.40 -14.85
N ALA A 26 1.44 -19.82 -15.87
CA ALA A 26 0.61 -20.58 -16.80
C ALA A 26 1.43 -21.62 -17.58
N LEU A 27 2.65 -21.26 -18.00
CA LEU A 27 3.55 -22.16 -18.71
C LEU A 27 4.15 -23.28 -17.83
N SER A 28 4.16 -23.09 -16.50
CA SER A 28 4.62 -24.09 -15.54
C SER A 28 3.52 -25.06 -15.09
N LEU A 29 2.29 -24.88 -15.56
CA LEU A 29 1.21 -25.84 -15.33
C LEU A 29 1.47 -27.08 -16.21
N ASP A 30 1.69 -28.21 -15.56
CA ASP A 30 1.78 -29.52 -16.22
C ASP A 30 0.55 -30.33 -15.80
N ASP A 31 -0.16 -30.89 -16.78
CA ASP A 31 -1.41 -31.63 -16.55
C ASP A 31 -1.23 -32.87 -15.66
N SER A 32 0.02 -33.31 -15.47
CA SER A 32 0.37 -34.47 -14.67
C SER A 32 0.82 -34.19 -13.22
N ASN A 33 0.82 -32.91 -12.76
CA ASN A 33 1.50 -32.55 -11.51
C ASN A 33 0.54 -32.11 -10.38
N ASP A 34 0.64 -32.75 -9.22
CA ASP A 34 -0.11 -32.40 -7.98
C ASP A 34 0.14 -30.97 -7.45
N ASN A 35 1.16 -30.28 -7.97
CA ASN A 35 1.51 -28.93 -7.55
C ASN A 35 0.67 -27.82 -8.24
N ASN A 36 -0.20 -28.18 -9.17
CA ASN A 36 -1.02 -27.24 -9.96
C ASN A 36 -1.93 -26.35 -9.09
N ALA A 37 -2.40 -26.84 -7.96
CA ALA A 37 -3.22 -26.06 -7.04
C ALA A 37 -2.47 -24.84 -6.48
N LYS A 38 -1.18 -24.98 -6.15
CA LYS A 38 -0.33 -23.87 -5.67
C LYS A 38 -0.08 -22.88 -6.78
N VAL A 39 0.24 -23.34 -7.99
CA VAL A 39 0.48 -22.49 -9.17
C VAL A 39 -0.79 -21.69 -9.51
N ARG A 40 -1.97 -22.33 -9.53
CA ARG A 40 -3.25 -21.65 -9.76
C ARG A 40 -3.52 -20.59 -8.70
N SER A 41 -3.28 -20.91 -7.42
CA SER A 41 -3.45 -19.94 -6.32
C SER A 41 -2.54 -18.73 -6.49
N GLU A 42 -1.29 -18.92 -6.94
CA GLU A 42 -0.36 -17.83 -7.23
C GLU A 42 -0.83 -16.98 -8.42
N MET A 43 -1.30 -17.63 -9.51
CA MET A 43 -1.86 -16.92 -10.67
C MET A 43 -3.04 -16.03 -10.28
N VAL A 44 -3.97 -16.54 -9.49
CA VAL A 44 -5.11 -15.76 -8.99
C VAL A 44 -4.62 -14.54 -8.21
N ARG A 45 -3.69 -14.72 -7.27
CA ARG A 45 -3.15 -13.61 -6.46
C ARG A 45 -2.45 -12.53 -7.30
N VAL A 46 -1.65 -12.95 -8.26
CA VAL A 46 -0.97 -12.00 -9.17
C VAL A 46 -1.98 -11.24 -10.02
N SER A 47 -3.04 -11.92 -10.50
CA SER A 47 -4.15 -11.30 -11.23
C SER A 47 -4.88 -10.27 -10.38
N GLU A 48 -5.29 -10.63 -9.16
CA GLU A 48 -6.01 -9.74 -8.25
C GLU A 48 -5.20 -8.49 -7.92
N ARG A 49 -3.89 -8.66 -7.68
CA ARG A 49 -2.97 -7.55 -7.49
C ARG A 49 -2.91 -6.63 -8.72
N ALA A 50 -2.79 -7.19 -9.92
CA ALA A 50 -2.77 -6.41 -11.15
C ALA A 50 -4.08 -5.65 -11.36
N ILE A 51 -5.23 -6.29 -11.15
CA ILE A 51 -6.55 -5.66 -11.23
C ILE A 51 -6.67 -4.51 -10.23
N LYS A 52 -6.21 -4.71 -8.99
CA LYS A 52 -6.22 -3.65 -7.97
C LYS A 52 -5.35 -2.45 -8.38
N GLN A 53 -4.17 -2.69 -8.96
CA GLN A 53 -3.31 -1.61 -9.46
C GLN A 53 -4.00 -0.82 -10.57
N VAL A 54 -4.67 -1.50 -11.52
CA VAL A 54 -5.45 -0.83 -12.58
C VAL A 54 -6.58 0.02 -11.99
N ASN A 55 -7.32 -0.52 -11.02
CA ASN A 55 -8.41 0.20 -10.35
C ASN A 55 -7.90 1.43 -9.60
N ASP A 56 -6.76 1.33 -8.91
CA ASP A 56 -6.15 2.45 -8.20
C ASP A 56 -5.64 3.53 -9.18
N LEU A 57 -5.11 3.14 -10.35
CA LEU A 57 -4.76 4.10 -11.41
C LEU A 57 -6.00 4.81 -11.98
N ALA A 58 -7.09 4.09 -12.19
CA ALA A 58 -8.37 4.69 -12.60
C ALA A 58 -8.90 5.68 -11.55
N LYS A 59 -8.74 5.37 -10.25
CA LYS A 59 -9.06 6.30 -9.16
C LYS A 59 -8.20 7.57 -9.22
N ILE A 60 -6.89 7.47 -9.54
CA ILE A 60 -6.02 8.66 -9.68
C ILE A 60 -6.58 9.62 -10.72
N ARG A 61 -7.02 9.12 -11.87
CA ARG A 61 -7.67 9.96 -12.89
C ARG A 61 -8.89 10.69 -12.32
N ARG A 62 -9.75 9.98 -11.61
CA ARG A 62 -10.97 10.53 -11.00
C ARG A 62 -10.72 11.53 -9.86
N LEU A 63 -9.49 11.56 -9.27
CA LEU A 63 -9.14 12.60 -8.30
C LEU A 63 -9.16 13.99 -8.93
N GLU A 64 -8.77 14.11 -10.20
CA GLU A 64 -8.73 15.38 -10.92
C GLU A 64 -10.14 15.91 -11.17
N ASP A 65 -11.12 15.03 -11.29
CA ASP A 65 -12.54 15.36 -11.46
C ASP A 65 -13.25 15.71 -10.15
N GLY A 66 -12.57 15.63 -8.99
CA GLY A 66 -13.14 15.95 -7.68
C GLY A 66 -14.25 15.00 -7.20
N LEU A 67 -14.32 13.78 -7.72
CA LEU A 67 -15.44 12.84 -7.51
C LEU A 67 -15.41 12.09 -6.15
N PHE A 68 -14.41 12.34 -5.31
CA PHE A 68 -14.30 11.66 -4.01
C PHE A 68 -14.74 12.60 -2.87
N THR A 69 -15.79 12.22 -2.17
CA THR A 69 -16.27 12.95 -1.00
C THR A 69 -15.44 12.60 0.23
N MET A 70 -15.17 13.62 1.06
CA MET A 70 -14.56 13.44 2.37
C MET A 70 -15.64 13.27 3.42
N GLU A 71 -15.49 12.28 4.28
CA GLU A 71 -16.43 11.92 5.33
C GLU A 71 -15.71 11.54 6.62
N PRO A 72 -16.42 11.47 7.77
CA PRO A 72 -15.87 10.91 8.99
C PRO A 72 -15.65 9.40 8.84
N VAL A 73 -14.38 8.96 8.84
CA VAL A 73 -14.00 7.55 8.63
C VAL A 73 -13.35 6.99 9.89
N SER A 74 -13.77 5.79 10.30
CA SER A 74 -13.12 5.01 11.34
C SER A 74 -11.83 4.39 10.80
N VAL A 75 -10.68 4.91 11.26
CA VAL A 75 -9.36 4.36 10.91
C VAL A 75 -9.25 2.90 11.33
N ARG A 76 -9.79 2.54 12.50
CA ARG A 76 -9.78 1.17 13.00
C ARG A 76 -10.51 0.23 12.04
N ALA A 77 -11.72 0.60 11.61
CA ALA A 77 -12.52 -0.23 10.70
C ALA A 77 -11.78 -0.49 9.37
N VAL A 78 -11.15 0.54 8.79
CA VAL A 78 -10.37 0.41 7.55
C VAL A 78 -9.14 -0.47 7.76
N CYS A 79 -8.38 -0.26 8.84
CA CYS A 79 -7.20 -1.06 9.14
C CYS A 79 -7.54 -2.53 9.41
N ASP A 80 -8.63 -2.81 10.14
CA ASP A 80 -9.11 -4.18 10.42
C ASP A 80 -9.54 -4.89 9.12
N GLU A 81 -10.18 -4.18 8.20
CA GLU A 81 -10.61 -4.73 6.91
C GLU A 81 -9.43 -5.11 6.04
N VAL A 82 -8.48 -4.17 5.83
CA VAL A 82 -7.27 -4.44 5.05
C VAL A 82 -6.44 -5.57 5.67
N SER A 83 -6.32 -5.59 6.99
CA SER A 83 -5.56 -6.62 7.70
C SER A 83 -6.18 -8.00 7.55
N ARG A 84 -7.52 -8.11 7.57
CA ARG A 84 -8.23 -9.38 7.32
C ARG A 84 -8.02 -9.87 5.88
N GLU A 85 -8.10 -8.97 4.90
CA GLU A 85 -7.87 -9.32 3.50
C GLU A 85 -6.45 -9.85 3.28
N LEU A 86 -5.45 -9.21 3.88
CA LEU A 86 -4.04 -9.59 3.72
C LEU A 86 -3.58 -10.72 4.66
N ALA A 87 -4.36 -11.11 5.67
CA ALA A 87 -3.97 -12.08 6.69
C ALA A 87 -3.50 -13.42 6.11
N TYR A 88 -4.18 -13.90 5.07
CA TYR A 88 -3.77 -15.14 4.39
C TYR A 88 -2.41 -14.97 3.71
N MET A 89 -2.18 -13.85 3.04
CA MET A 89 -0.93 -13.57 2.33
C MET A 89 0.25 -13.45 3.30
N PHE A 90 0.06 -12.82 4.46
CA PHE A 90 1.08 -12.77 5.52
C PHE A 90 1.46 -14.18 5.98
N ARG A 91 0.47 -15.01 6.34
CA ARG A 91 0.69 -16.40 6.77
C ARG A 91 1.36 -17.25 5.71
N PHE A 92 0.92 -17.15 4.45
CA PHE A 92 1.50 -17.90 3.35
C PHE A 92 2.99 -17.58 3.14
N ASN A 93 3.38 -16.30 3.34
CA ASN A 93 4.76 -15.85 3.27
C ASN A 93 5.52 -16.03 4.61
N LYS A 94 4.99 -16.81 5.56
CA LYS A 94 5.59 -17.03 6.88
C LYS A 94 5.94 -15.74 7.63
N ARG A 95 5.04 -14.77 7.59
CA ARG A 95 5.19 -13.47 8.25
C ARG A 95 4.00 -13.19 9.14
N ASP A 96 4.25 -12.60 10.30
CA ASP A 96 3.22 -12.20 11.23
C ASP A 96 2.82 -10.73 11.01
N LEU A 97 1.54 -10.43 11.18
CA LEU A 97 1.05 -9.06 11.21
C LEU A 97 0.61 -8.72 12.63
N PHE A 98 1.35 -7.83 13.27
CA PHE A 98 1.02 -7.32 14.58
C PHE A 98 0.28 -5.98 14.46
N ILE A 99 -0.89 -5.86 15.12
CA ILE A 99 -1.72 -4.66 15.04
C ILE A 99 -1.89 -4.05 16.43
N LYS A 100 -1.63 -2.75 16.55
CA LYS A 100 -1.83 -2.01 17.79
C LYS A 100 -2.57 -0.70 17.54
N TYR A 101 -3.68 -0.52 18.24
CA TYR A 101 -4.47 0.70 18.22
C TYR A 101 -4.24 1.51 19.48
N SER A 102 -4.33 2.85 19.36
CA SER A 102 -4.51 3.70 20.55
C SER A 102 -5.88 3.44 21.17
N ASN A 103 -6.01 3.75 22.46
CA ASN A 103 -7.21 3.42 23.24
C ASN A 103 -8.47 4.23 22.86
N ARG A 104 -8.35 5.24 22.00
CA ARG A 104 -9.47 6.09 21.59
C ARG A 104 -9.84 5.82 20.14
N ALA A 105 -11.10 5.44 19.91
CA ALA A 105 -11.67 5.34 18.57
C ALA A 105 -11.93 6.77 18.05
N LYS A 106 -11.01 7.29 17.23
CA LYS A 106 -11.15 8.61 16.61
C LYS A 106 -11.50 8.47 15.14
N LEU A 107 -12.39 9.35 14.67
CA LEU A 107 -12.71 9.50 13.27
C LEU A 107 -11.74 10.48 12.60
N VAL A 108 -11.42 10.23 11.35
CA VAL A 108 -10.63 11.13 10.50
C VAL A 108 -11.48 11.65 9.36
N THR A 109 -11.18 12.84 8.86
CA THR A 109 -11.78 13.35 7.63
C THR A 109 -11.03 12.74 6.44
N ALA A 110 -11.65 11.78 5.76
CA ALA A 110 -11.03 11.04 4.67
C ALA A 110 -12.08 10.52 3.68
N ASN A 111 -11.65 10.03 2.54
CA ASN A 111 -12.44 9.12 1.73
C ASN A 111 -12.04 7.69 2.09
N ARG A 112 -13.04 6.85 2.40
CA ARG A 112 -12.83 5.48 2.88
C ARG A 112 -12.04 4.61 1.88
N ASP A 113 -12.38 4.68 0.60
CA ASP A 113 -11.75 3.84 -0.44
C ASP A 113 -10.31 4.26 -0.73
N LEU A 114 -10.04 5.58 -0.68
CA LEU A 114 -8.68 6.09 -0.84
C LEU A 114 -7.82 5.71 0.37
N LEU A 115 -8.35 5.84 1.59
CA LEU A 115 -7.64 5.45 2.81
C LEU A 115 -7.36 3.94 2.83
N TYR A 116 -8.34 3.12 2.42
CA TYR A 116 -8.16 1.69 2.26
C TYR A 116 -6.98 1.38 1.33
N SER A 117 -6.93 2.01 0.14
CA SER A 117 -5.84 1.81 -0.81
C SER A 117 -4.47 2.23 -0.23
N VAL A 118 -4.41 3.31 0.55
CA VAL A 118 -3.15 3.75 1.22
C VAL A 118 -2.66 2.68 2.20
N VAL A 119 -3.53 2.23 3.12
CA VAL A 119 -3.18 1.21 4.13
C VAL A 119 -2.79 -0.11 3.47
N TYR A 120 -3.54 -0.52 2.44
CA TYR A 120 -3.27 -1.73 1.67
C TYR A 120 -1.87 -1.69 1.04
N ASN A 121 -1.51 -0.60 0.35
CA ASN A 121 -0.21 -0.45 -0.27
C ASN A 121 0.94 -0.47 0.76
N PHE A 122 0.75 0.12 1.93
CA PHE A 122 1.75 0.07 3.00
C PHE A 122 1.92 -1.35 3.56
N LEU A 123 0.83 -2.05 3.84
CA LEU A 123 0.88 -3.43 4.34
C LEU A 123 1.43 -4.40 3.30
N LEU A 124 1.07 -4.23 2.03
CA LEU A 124 1.62 -5.03 0.95
C LEU A 124 3.14 -4.82 0.82
N ASN A 125 3.62 -3.59 0.94
CA ASN A 125 5.04 -3.30 0.97
C ASN A 125 5.72 -3.95 2.17
N ALA A 126 5.14 -3.82 3.36
CA ALA A 126 5.70 -4.47 4.55
C ALA A 126 5.77 -5.99 4.40
N MET A 127 4.74 -6.61 3.83
CA MET A 127 4.73 -8.04 3.53
C MET A 127 5.85 -8.42 2.56
N HIS A 128 6.08 -7.64 1.49
CA HIS A 128 7.10 -7.97 0.49
C HIS A 128 8.53 -7.78 0.99
N TYR A 129 8.74 -6.81 1.89
CA TYR A 129 10.08 -6.40 2.30
C TYR A 129 10.51 -6.90 3.67
N SER A 130 9.60 -7.35 4.52
CA SER A 130 9.96 -8.06 5.75
C SER A 130 10.74 -9.33 5.43
N GLY A 131 11.73 -9.65 6.22
CA GLY A 131 12.45 -10.92 6.13
C GLY A 131 11.53 -12.13 6.37
N GLU A 132 11.99 -13.33 6.03
CA GLU A 132 11.28 -14.56 6.41
C GLU A 132 11.24 -14.66 7.95
N GLU A 133 10.15 -15.22 8.47
CA GLU A 133 9.93 -15.42 9.92
C GLU A 133 9.98 -14.11 10.73
N THR A 134 9.83 -12.95 10.09
CA THR A 134 9.71 -11.66 10.76
C THR A 134 8.26 -11.20 10.83
N ARG A 135 8.04 -10.10 11.54
CA ARG A 135 6.73 -9.47 11.64
C ARG A 135 6.66 -8.16 10.87
N ALA A 136 5.46 -7.80 10.44
CA ALA A 136 5.12 -6.42 10.12
C ALA A 136 4.25 -5.85 11.23
N GLU A 137 4.32 -4.54 11.45
CA GLU A 137 3.54 -3.88 12.48
C GLU A 137 2.65 -2.79 11.87
N LEU A 138 1.36 -2.83 12.19
CA LEU A 138 0.40 -1.77 11.91
C LEU A 138 0.07 -1.05 13.22
N LEU A 139 0.50 0.20 13.35
CA LEU A 139 0.32 0.99 14.55
C LEU A 139 -0.57 2.19 14.24
N VAL A 140 -1.63 2.40 15.01
CA VAL A 140 -2.46 3.60 14.96
C VAL A 140 -2.24 4.40 16.22
N LYS A 141 -1.83 5.66 16.06
CA LYS A 141 -1.53 6.59 17.15
C LYS A 141 -2.36 7.86 17.00
N ASP A 142 -2.97 8.28 18.10
CA ASP A 142 -3.74 9.52 18.15
C ASP A 142 -2.86 10.66 18.64
N TYR A 143 -2.97 11.79 17.95
CA TYR A 143 -2.44 13.08 18.37
C TYR A 143 -3.59 14.06 18.60
N TYR A 144 -3.28 15.29 19.00
CA TYR A 144 -4.30 16.28 19.32
C TYR A 144 -5.26 16.56 18.14
N ASP A 145 -4.73 16.76 16.96
CA ASP A 145 -5.44 17.21 15.74
C ASP A 145 -5.40 16.19 14.59
N LYS A 146 -4.70 15.06 14.78
CA LYS A 146 -4.49 14.07 13.71
C LYS A 146 -4.38 12.66 14.25
N VAL A 147 -4.66 11.71 13.39
CA VAL A 147 -4.40 10.28 13.60
C VAL A 147 -3.28 9.84 12.68
N LYS A 148 -2.28 9.18 13.24
CA LYS A 148 -1.15 8.62 12.49
C LYS A 148 -1.30 7.12 12.36
N ILE A 149 -1.31 6.63 11.12
CA ILE A 149 -1.18 5.22 10.80
C ILE A 149 0.27 4.97 10.41
N VAL A 150 0.91 3.99 11.02
CA VAL A 150 2.28 3.57 10.74
C VAL A 150 2.28 2.10 10.39
N VAL A 151 2.92 1.75 9.29
CA VAL A 151 3.22 0.36 8.92
C VAL A 151 4.72 0.20 8.88
N ARG A 152 5.25 -0.71 9.73
CA ARG A 152 6.67 -1.01 9.85
C ARG A 152 6.97 -2.39 9.29
N ASP A 153 7.99 -2.47 8.46
CA ASP A 153 8.65 -3.71 8.05
C ASP A 153 9.96 -3.92 8.82
N TYR A 154 10.39 -5.18 8.91
CA TYR A 154 11.67 -5.60 9.48
C TYR A 154 12.51 -6.30 8.40
N GLY A 155 12.69 -5.61 7.28
CA GLY A 155 13.48 -6.06 6.16
C GLY A 155 14.76 -5.24 5.96
N PRO A 156 15.37 -5.34 4.78
CA PRO A 156 16.49 -4.47 4.43
C PRO A 156 16.10 -2.99 4.52
N ALA A 157 16.95 -2.17 5.09
CA ALA A 157 16.71 -0.74 5.16
C ALA A 157 16.56 -0.13 3.75
N LEU A 158 15.69 0.89 3.61
CA LEU A 158 15.61 1.66 2.36
C LEU A 158 17.00 2.15 1.94
N PRO A 159 17.37 2.06 0.65
CA PRO A 159 18.56 2.71 0.12
C PRO A 159 18.56 4.20 0.47
N MET A 160 19.73 4.74 0.77
CA MET A 160 19.86 6.09 1.32
C MET A 160 19.48 7.19 0.31
N ASP A 161 19.76 6.96 -0.96
CA ASP A 161 19.39 7.80 -2.09
C ASP A 161 17.86 7.87 -2.23
N VAL A 162 17.18 6.73 -2.21
CA VAL A 162 15.72 6.63 -2.26
C VAL A 162 15.08 7.36 -1.08
N TRP A 163 15.60 7.13 0.13
CA TRP A 163 15.08 7.81 1.32
C TRP A 163 15.27 9.33 1.27
N ARG A 164 16.42 9.82 0.75
CA ARG A 164 16.66 11.25 0.56
C ARG A 164 15.71 11.85 -0.47
N GLU A 165 15.47 11.15 -1.57
CA GLU A 165 14.52 11.59 -2.60
C GLU A 165 13.10 11.69 -2.04
N MET A 166 12.65 10.69 -1.29
CA MET A 166 11.36 10.72 -0.60
C MET A 166 11.25 11.91 0.37
N LYS A 167 12.32 12.30 1.06
CA LYS A 167 12.33 13.48 1.94
C LYS A 167 12.27 14.81 1.19
N ARG A 168 12.81 14.90 -0.01
CA ARG A 168 12.80 16.14 -0.81
C ARG A 168 11.45 16.46 -1.42
N GLY A 169 10.60 15.49 -1.57
CA GLY A 169 9.28 15.65 -2.13
C GLY A 169 8.67 14.30 -2.43
N TRP A 170 7.87 13.82 -1.50
CA TRP A 170 7.22 12.53 -1.58
C TRP A 170 6.61 12.31 -2.96
N LEU A 171 7.24 11.45 -3.74
CA LEU A 171 6.85 10.91 -5.05
C LEU A 171 5.92 11.79 -5.89
N LYS A 172 6.47 12.86 -6.45
CA LYS A 172 5.74 13.76 -7.36
C LYS A 172 5.45 13.11 -8.71
N LYS A 173 6.25 12.10 -9.09
CA LYS A 173 6.10 11.33 -10.33
C LYS A 173 6.12 9.84 -10.00
N PRO A 174 5.41 9.00 -10.78
CA PRO A 174 5.66 7.57 -10.75
C PRO A 174 7.11 7.38 -11.19
N THR A 175 7.98 7.19 -10.26
CA THR A 175 9.34 6.84 -10.57
C THR A 175 9.42 5.33 -10.63
N SER A 176 9.91 4.79 -11.73
CA SER A 176 10.45 3.44 -11.79
C SER A 176 11.72 3.35 -10.92
N ILE A 177 11.65 3.93 -9.72
CA ILE A 177 12.66 3.69 -8.72
C ILE A 177 12.43 2.24 -8.36
N ALA A 178 13.28 1.38 -8.90
CA ALA A 178 13.52 0.07 -8.35
C ALA A 178 14.02 0.26 -6.90
N MET A 179 13.09 0.70 -6.03
CA MET A 179 13.38 0.96 -4.61
C MET A 179 13.95 -0.28 -3.96
N ARG A 180 13.56 -1.43 -4.49
CA ARG A 180 14.06 -2.76 -4.13
C ARG A 180 13.73 -3.72 -5.27
N PRO A 181 14.51 -4.80 -5.51
CA PRO A 181 14.19 -5.79 -6.52
C PRO A 181 12.74 -6.27 -6.38
N GLY A 182 11.97 -6.23 -7.46
CA GLY A 182 10.57 -6.67 -7.49
C GLY A 182 9.52 -5.66 -7.04
N SER A 183 9.90 -4.40 -6.71
CA SER A 183 8.92 -3.34 -6.45
C SER A 183 8.83 -2.37 -7.61
N SER A 184 7.61 -1.98 -7.90
CA SER A 184 7.27 -1.07 -8.97
C SER A 184 7.32 0.41 -8.59
N GLY A 185 7.35 0.73 -7.30
CA GLY A 185 7.19 2.10 -6.81
C GLY A 185 5.76 2.65 -6.96
N LEU A 186 4.91 2.00 -7.78
CA LEU A 186 3.55 2.44 -8.06
C LEU A 186 2.68 2.50 -6.80
N GLY A 187 2.77 1.51 -5.91
CA GLY A 187 1.98 1.47 -4.67
C GLY A 187 2.23 2.68 -3.76
N LEU A 188 3.48 3.12 -3.65
CA LEU A 188 3.83 4.31 -2.86
C LEU A 188 3.42 5.61 -3.58
N TYR A 189 3.50 5.65 -4.91
CA TYR A 189 2.97 6.76 -5.70
C TYR A 189 1.46 6.91 -5.50
N ILE A 190 0.70 5.81 -5.62
CA ILE A 190 -0.75 5.77 -5.35
C ILE A 190 -1.05 6.28 -3.93
N ALA A 191 -0.35 5.74 -2.93
CA ALA A 191 -0.50 6.17 -1.54
C ALA A 191 -0.24 7.68 -1.37
N SER A 192 0.78 8.21 -2.04
CA SER A 192 1.10 9.64 -2.06
C SER A 192 -0.02 10.49 -2.67
N ARG A 193 -0.53 10.10 -3.84
CA ARG A 193 -1.60 10.82 -4.53
C ARG A 193 -2.88 10.85 -3.72
N PHE A 194 -3.30 9.70 -3.18
CA PHE A 194 -4.50 9.58 -2.37
C PHE A 194 -4.38 10.33 -1.04
N SER A 195 -3.23 10.22 -0.35
CA SER A 195 -3.00 10.98 0.88
C SER A 195 -3.08 12.48 0.66
N ARG A 196 -2.45 12.98 -0.41
CA ARG A 196 -2.50 14.42 -0.76
C ARG A 196 -3.93 14.89 -1.03
N TYR A 197 -4.72 14.10 -1.75
CA TYR A 197 -6.13 14.42 -2.01
C TYR A 197 -6.94 14.51 -0.71
N MET A 198 -6.64 13.67 0.27
CA MET A 198 -7.27 13.69 1.61
C MET A 198 -6.67 14.74 2.55
N ASN A 199 -5.83 15.67 2.07
CA ASN A 199 -5.09 16.63 2.90
C ASN A 199 -4.28 15.93 4.02
N ALA A 200 -3.84 14.71 3.77
CA ALA A 200 -3.03 13.92 4.68
C ALA A 200 -1.54 14.02 4.32
N GLU A 201 -0.70 14.04 5.34
CA GLU A 201 0.75 14.00 5.18
C GLU A 201 1.22 12.55 5.15
N VAL A 202 2.01 12.18 4.16
CA VAL A 202 2.60 10.85 4.03
C VAL A 202 4.11 10.91 4.13
N GLY A 203 4.74 9.88 4.71
CA GLY A 203 6.17 9.87 4.88
C GLY A 203 6.75 8.50 5.17
N ALA A 204 8.09 8.46 5.28
CA ALA A 204 8.82 7.26 5.67
C ALA A 204 9.90 7.57 6.71
N VAL A 205 10.13 6.62 7.60
CA VAL A 205 11.25 6.59 8.54
C VAL A 205 12.12 5.40 8.20
N ARG A 206 13.39 5.67 7.92
CA ARG A 206 14.40 4.63 7.69
C ARG A 206 14.95 4.15 9.03
N HIS A 207 14.95 2.86 9.26
CA HIS A 207 15.60 2.19 10.39
C HIS A 207 16.81 1.39 9.89
N ARG A 208 17.63 0.88 10.80
CA ARG A 208 18.72 -0.03 10.46
C ARG A 208 18.23 -1.39 9.98
N ASP A 209 17.09 -1.82 10.53
CA ASP A 209 16.44 -3.11 10.39
C ASP A 209 15.06 -2.99 9.74
N GLY A 210 14.89 -2.11 8.76
CA GLY A 210 13.63 -1.96 8.03
C GLY A 210 13.21 -0.52 7.78
N THR A 211 11.91 -0.36 7.49
CA THR A 211 11.31 0.93 7.16
C THR A 211 9.94 1.06 7.82
N SER A 212 9.58 2.27 8.20
CA SER A 212 8.20 2.62 8.57
C SER A 212 7.63 3.57 7.54
N PHE A 213 6.53 3.20 6.89
CA PHE A 213 5.70 4.13 6.14
C PHE A 213 4.58 4.63 7.02
N TYR A 214 4.23 5.90 6.89
CA TYR A 214 3.17 6.48 7.70
C TYR A 214 2.30 7.47 6.92
N VAL A 215 1.06 7.62 7.37
CA VAL A 215 0.15 8.68 6.95
C VAL A 215 -0.43 9.38 8.19
N ASN A 216 -0.41 10.71 8.18
CA ASN A 216 -1.04 11.57 9.17
C ASN A 216 -2.33 12.12 8.59
N LEU A 217 -3.46 11.75 9.15
CA LEU A 217 -4.80 12.13 8.70
C LEU A 217 -5.37 13.21 9.62
N PRO A 218 -6.03 14.24 9.10
CA PRO A 218 -6.72 15.23 9.91
C PRO A 218 -7.87 14.57 10.66
N MET A 219 -7.98 14.89 11.98
CA MET A 219 -9.09 14.38 12.79
C MET A 219 -10.40 14.99 12.32
N SER A 220 -11.45 14.19 12.30
CA SER A 220 -12.79 14.70 12.06
C SER A 220 -13.25 15.58 13.20
N ARG A 221 -13.89 16.71 12.87
CA ARG A 221 -14.53 17.60 13.87
C ARG A 221 -15.85 17.04 14.38
N GLN A 222 -16.43 16.07 13.70
CA GLN A 222 -17.60 15.36 14.21
C GLN A 222 -17.16 14.46 15.36
N ALA A 223 -17.70 14.73 16.54
CA ALA A 223 -17.53 13.85 17.68
C ALA A 223 -18.07 12.46 17.32
N SER A 224 -17.37 11.42 17.76
CA SER A 224 -17.90 10.05 17.72
C SER A 224 -19.25 10.07 18.46
N LEU A 225 -20.29 9.62 17.76
CA LEU A 225 -21.65 9.50 18.33
C LEU A 225 -21.82 8.26 19.22
N PHE A 226 -20.70 7.58 19.58
CA PHE A 226 -20.73 6.38 20.44
C PHE A 226 -19.57 6.37 21.43
#